data_4a79bb5bbe1a2570e43b79e13666af60
#
_entry.id   4a79bb5bbe1a2570e43b79e13666af60
#
_cell.length_a   1.000
_cell.length_b   1.000
_cell.length_c   1.000
_cell.angle_alpha   90.00
_cell.angle_beta   90.00
_cell.angle_gamma   90.00
#
_symmetry.space_group_name_H-M   'P 1'
#
loop_
_entity.id
_entity.type
_entity.pdbx_description
1 polymer ?
#
loop_
_entity_poly.entity_id
_entity_poly.type
_entity_poly.pdbx_seq_one_letter_code
_entity_poly.pdbx_strand_id
1 'polypeptide(L)'
;MQLLGIGMDGHIGFNEPADHFVKATHLVDLHESTIEANSRFFNSADEVPKQAVTMGMGSIMGAKKILMIVNGKAKKDILMDALYGPITPQNQASILQLHPDVTVIYTEE
;
A
#
# COMPACT_ATOMS: atom_id res chain seq x y z
N MET A 1 1.53 -2.45 17.02
CA MET A 1 2.27 -2.69 15.77
C MET A 1 1.30 -2.71 14.60
N GLN A 2 1.70 -2.12 13.49
CA GLN A 2 0.91 -2.15 12.25
C GLN A 2 1.58 -3.09 11.25
N LEU A 3 0.82 -4.06 10.76
CA LEU A 3 1.27 -4.98 9.71
C LEU A 3 0.81 -4.44 8.36
N LEU A 4 1.72 -4.36 7.41
CA LEU A 4 1.44 -3.85 6.06
C LEU A 4 2.00 -4.78 4.98
N GLY A 5 1.36 -4.77 3.82
CA GLY A 5 1.94 -5.19 2.56
C GLY A 5 2.09 -3.96 1.66
N ILE A 6 2.54 -4.16 0.43
CA ILE A 6 2.61 -3.10 -0.58
C ILE A 6 1.99 -3.59 -1.88
N GLY A 7 1.21 -2.74 -2.53
CA GLY A 7 0.67 -3.04 -3.86
C GLY A 7 1.66 -2.74 -4.98
N MET A 8 1.36 -3.20 -6.18
CA MET A 8 2.22 -2.98 -7.35
C MET A 8 2.42 -1.51 -7.69
N ASP A 9 1.48 -0.66 -7.30
CA ASP A 9 1.53 0.80 -7.52
C ASP A 9 2.00 1.57 -6.28
N GLY A 10 2.44 0.86 -5.24
CA GLY A 10 2.93 1.48 -4.02
C GLY A 10 1.86 1.70 -2.96
N HIS A 11 0.61 1.24 -3.17
CA HIS A 11 -0.42 1.44 -2.16
C HIS A 11 -0.13 0.65 -0.88
N ILE A 12 -0.48 1.24 0.26
CA ILE A 12 -0.51 0.58 1.58
C ILE A 12 -1.92 0.73 2.15
N GLY A 13 -2.44 -0.38 2.75
CA GLY A 13 -3.88 -0.50 2.90
C GLY A 13 -4.50 -0.43 1.50
N PHE A 14 -5.52 0.39 1.33
CA PHE A 14 -6.02 0.76 -0.01
C PHE A 14 -5.78 2.23 -0.32
N ASN A 15 -4.74 2.84 0.25
CA ASN A 15 -4.32 4.19 -0.10
C ASN A 15 -3.56 4.15 -1.42
N GLU A 16 -4.29 4.39 -2.50
CA GLU A 16 -3.81 4.35 -3.89
C GLU A 16 -3.03 5.62 -4.25
N PRO A 17 -2.24 5.61 -5.34
CA PRO A 17 -1.59 6.83 -5.82
C PRO A 17 -2.58 7.99 -5.96
N ALA A 18 -2.22 9.15 -5.45
CA ALA A 18 -3.09 10.31 -5.39
C ALA A 18 -2.27 11.61 -5.34
N ASP A 19 -2.97 12.74 -5.27
CA ASP A 19 -2.33 14.05 -5.17
C ASP A 19 -1.89 14.40 -3.75
N HIS A 20 -2.38 13.65 -2.77
CA HIS A 20 -2.09 13.92 -1.35
C HIS A 20 -2.20 12.62 -0.55
N PHE A 21 -1.65 12.67 0.66
CA PHE A 21 -1.86 11.61 1.65
C PHE A 21 -3.13 11.93 2.45
N VAL A 22 -4.01 10.95 2.63
CA VAL A 22 -5.24 11.13 3.40
C VAL A 22 -5.02 10.62 4.82
N LYS A 23 -5.28 11.47 5.79
CA LYS A 23 -5.04 11.16 7.21
C LYS A 23 -6.08 10.23 7.79
N ALA A 24 -7.37 10.49 7.54
CA ALA A 24 -8.48 9.78 8.18
C ALA A 24 -8.86 8.50 7.42
N THR A 25 -9.55 7.59 8.12
CA THR A 25 -10.22 6.45 7.48
C THR A 25 -11.22 6.99 6.46
N HIS A 26 -11.22 6.43 5.27
CA HIS A 26 -12.01 6.97 4.17
C HIS A 26 -12.38 5.91 3.13
N LEU A 27 -13.36 6.24 2.31
CA LEU A 27 -13.77 5.44 1.17
C LEU A 27 -12.84 5.73 -0.01
N VAL A 28 -12.39 4.69 -0.69
CA VAL A 28 -11.56 4.82 -1.90
C VAL A 28 -12.19 4.10 -3.07
N ASP A 29 -11.99 4.64 -4.25
CA ASP A 29 -12.25 3.95 -5.51
C ASP A 29 -10.97 3.21 -5.90
N LEU A 30 -11.06 1.89 -6.05
CA LEU A 30 -9.88 1.09 -6.36
C LEU A 30 -9.43 1.31 -7.80
N HIS A 31 -8.12 1.38 -8.02
CA HIS A 31 -7.55 1.44 -9.36
C HIS A 31 -7.80 0.11 -10.09
N GLU A 32 -7.87 0.16 -11.40
CA GLU A 32 -8.15 -1.01 -12.22
C GLU A 32 -7.13 -2.13 -11.99
N SER A 33 -5.86 -1.77 -11.82
CA SER A 33 -4.79 -2.72 -11.52
C SER A 33 -5.02 -3.47 -10.19
N THR A 34 -5.56 -2.78 -9.18
CA THR A 34 -5.89 -3.38 -7.89
C THR A 34 -7.07 -4.34 -8.03
N ILE A 35 -8.08 -3.95 -8.80
CA ILE A 35 -9.24 -4.81 -9.09
C ILE A 35 -8.78 -6.09 -9.80
N GLU A 36 -7.94 -5.97 -10.83
CA GLU A 36 -7.40 -7.11 -11.55
C GLU A 36 -6.56 -8.02 -10.66
N ALA A 37 -5.70 -7.45 -9.82
CA ALA A 37 -4.85 -8.22 -8.92
C ALA A 37 -5.67 -9.04 -7.93
N ASN A 38 -6.86 -8.57 -7.55
CA ASN A 38 -7.75 -9.28 -6.64
C ASN A 38 -8.74 -10.20 -7.34
N SER A 39 -8.84 -10.15 -8.66
CA SER A 39 -9.82 -10.94 -9.43
C SER A 39 -9.61 -12.45 -9.25
N ARG A 40 -8.41 -12.90 -8.94
CA ARG A 40 -8.09 -14.31 -8.68
C ARG A 40 -8.87 -14.91 -7.51
N PHE A 41 -9.39 -14.08 -6.61
CA PHE A 41 -10.18 -14.51 -5.46
C PHE A 41 -11.68 -14.57 -5.78
N PHE A 42 -12.08 -14.21 -6.99
CA PHE A 42 -13.46 -14.13 -7.44
C PHE A 42 -13.63 -14.90 -8.76
N ASN A 43 -14.86 -15.18 -9.13
CA ASN A 43 -15.15 -15.91 -10.39
C ASN A 43 -14.88 -15.06 -11.63
N SER A 44 -15.02 -13.73 -11.50
CA SER A 44 -14.71 -12.79 -12.57
C SER A 44 -14.33 -11.44 -12.00
N ALA A 45 -13.71 -10.59 -12.82
CA ALA A 45 -13.36 -9.24 -12.42
C ALA A 45 -14.57 -8.38 -12.03
N ASP A 46 -15.75 -8.68 -12.62
CA ASP A 46 -16.98 -7.95 -12.32
C ASP A 46 -17.48 -8.19 -10.89
N GLU A 47 -17.08 -9.30 -10.27
CA GLU A 47 -17.46 -9.63 -8.89
C GLU A 47 -16.55 -8.94 -7.87
N VAL A 48 -15.39 -8.40 -8.28
CA VAL A 48 -14.49 -7.72 -7.37
C VAL A 48 -15.10 -6.40 -6.94
N PRO A 49 -15.16 -6.11 -5.63
CA PRO A 49 -15.60 -4.79 -5.18
C PRO A 49 -14.73 -3.69 -5.79
N LYS A 50 -15.36 -2.61 -6.21
CA LYS A 50 -14.67 -1.48 -6.86
C LYS A 50 -14.30 -0.37 -5.89
N GLN A 51 -14.83 -0.44 -4.67
CA GLN A 51 -14.58 0.51 -3.61
C GLN A 51 -14.19 -0.23 -2.34
N ALA A 52 -13.43 0.43 -1.48
CA ALA A 52 -13.06 -0.09 -0.18
C ALA A 52 -12.97 1.04 0.83
N VAL A 53 -13.16 0.68 2.10
CA VAL A 53 -12.86 1.59 3.21
C VAL A 53 -11.46 1.24 3.69
N THR A 54 -10.61 2.23 3.81
CA THR A 54 -9.22 2.04 4.25
C THR A 54 -8.89 2.95 5.41
N MET A 55 -7.99 2.47 6.27
CA MET A 55 -7.40 3.36 7.28
C MET A 55 -6.50 4.37 6.57
N GLY A 56 -6.55 5.61 7.01
CA GLY A 56 -5.71 6.67 6.48
C GLY A 56 -4.31 6.64 7.04
N MET A 57 -3.47 7.52 6.53
CA MET A 57 -2.06 7.61 6.92
C MET A 57 -1.88 8.01 8.38
N GLY A 58 -2.85 8.73 8.97
CA GLY A 58 -2.79 9.09 10.39
C GLY A 58 -2.74 7.86 11.30
N SER A 59 -3.58 6.86 11.03
CA SER A 59 -3.59 5.62 11.81
C SER A 59 -2.35 4.77 11.55
N ILE A 60 -1.95 4.66 10.29
CA ILE A 60 -0.76 3.88 9.92
C ILE A 60 0.48 4.48 10.58
N MET A 61 0.69 5.77 10.40
CA MET A 61 1.89 6.47 10.92
C MET A 61 1.85 6.65 12.44
N GLY A 62 0.66 6.56 13.04
CA GLY A 62 0.51 6.62 14.49
C GLY A 62 0.90 5.34 15.22
N ALA A 63 1.10 4.23 14.53
CA ALA A 63 1.56 2.99 15.15
C ALA A 63 3.00 3.16 15.66
N LYS A 64 3.30 2.58 16.81
CA LYS A 64 4.65 2.66 17.37
C LYS A 64 5.67 1.90 16.52
N LYS A 65 5.26 0.79 15.95
CA LYS A 65 6.08 -0.06 15.08
C LYS A 65 5.31 -0.46 13.85
N ILE A 66 5.97 -0.47 12.72
CA ILE A 66 5.42 -0.95 11.45
C ILE A 66 6.25 -2.13 10.97
N LEU A 67 5.57 -3.21 10.60
CA LEU A 67 6.18 -4.35 9.93
C LEU A 67 5.56 -4.49 8.55
N MET A 68 6.39 -4.36 7.52
CA MET A 68 5.97 -4.55 6.14
C MET A 68 6.55 -5.86 5.61
N ILE A 69 5.68 -6.72 5.11
CA ILE A 69 6.08 -7.98 4.51
C ILE A 69 5.79 -7.91 3.02
N VAL A 70 6.81 -8.12 2.20
CA VAL A 70 6.72 -8.03 0.74
C VAL A 70 7.30 -9.30 0.15
N ASN A 71 6.52 -9.98 -0.67
CA ASN A 71 7.04 -11.12 -1.40
C ASN A 71 6.74 -10.99 -2.89
N GLY A 72 7.67 -11.52 -3.68
CA GLY A 72 7.57 -11.47 -5.13
C GLY A 72 8.52 -10.46 -5.73
N LYS A 73 9.35 -10.95 -6.65
CA LYS A 73 10.33 -10.14 -7.36
C LYS A 73 9.71 -8.97 -8.11
N ALA A 74 8.45 -9.12 -8.54
CA ALA A 74 7.74 -8.08 -9.27
C ALA A 74 7.52 -6.80 -8.44
N LYS A 75 7.58 -6.90 -7.11
CA LYS A 75 7.40 -5.74 -6.21
C LYS A 75 8.70 -5.05 -5.83
N LYS A 76 9.84 -5.57 -6.30
CA LYS A 76 11.14 -5.03 -5.90
C LYS A 76 11.30 -3.55 -6.24
N ASP A 77 10.98 -3.17 -7.47
CA ASP A 77 11.19 -1.80 -7.93
C ASP A 77 10.32 -0.80 -7.17
N ILE A 78 9.04 -1.12 -6.97
CA ILE A 78 8.16 -0.22 -6.23
C ILE A 78 8.56 -0.13 -4.75
N LEU A 79 9.04 -1.22 -4.18
CA LEU A 79 9.53 -1.22 -2.81
C LEU A 79 10.78 -0.34 -2.68
N MET A 80 11.71 -0.45 -3.60
CA MET A 80 12.94 0.37 -3.59
C MET A 80 12.61 1.85 -3.74
N ASP A 81 11.66 2.20 -4.62
CA ASP A 81 11.20 3.57 -4.75
C ASP A 81 10.53 4.08 -3.48
N ALA A 82 9.77 3.22 -2.80
CA ALA A 82 9.13 3.60 -1.54
C ALA A 82 10.15 3.87 -0.42
N LEU A 83 11.23 3.09 -0.37
CA LEU A 83 12.20 3.18 0.72
C LEU A 83 13.29 4.23 0.48
N TYR A 84 13.68 4.45 -0.76
CA TYR A 84 14.83 5.28 -1.11
C TYR A 84 14.54 6.39 -2.12
N GLY A 85 13.37 6.37 -2.75
CA GLY A 85 12.96 7.39 -3.70
C GLY A 85 12.33 8.61 -3.01
N PRO A 86 11.73 9.52 -3.79
CA PRO A 86 11.05 10.68 -3.23
C PRO A 86 9.86 10.29 -2.37
N ILE A 87 9.60 11.06 -1.32
CA ILE A 87 8.37 10.92 -0.54
C ILE A 87 7.28 11.66 -1.30
N THR A 88 6.34 10.90 -1.83
CA THR A 88 5.29 11.44 -2.69
C THR A 88 4.00 10.63 -2.58
N PRO A 89 2.82 11.28 -2.60
CA PRO A 89 1.55 10.54 -2.61
C PRO A 89 1.31 9.73 -3.89
N GLN A 90 2.12 9.90 -4.92
CA GLN A 90 2.10 9.03 -6.10
C GLN A 90 2.64 7.63 -5.80
N ASN A 91 3.41 7.47 -4.74
CA ASN A 91 3.81 6.20 -4.14
C ASN A 91 3.49 6.31 -2.65
N GLN A 92 2.32 5.85 -2.25
CA GLN A 92 1.81 6.06 -0.90
C GLN A 92 2.71 5.44 0.17
N ALA A 93 3.35 4.31 -0.12
CA ALA A 93 4.27 3.66 0.82
C ALA A 93 5.50 4.51 1.11
N SER A 94 5.83 5.49 0.28
CA SER A 94 6.98 6.37 0.50
C SER A 94 6.88 7.18 1.80
N ILE A 95 5.68 7.39 2.33
CA ILE A 95 5.50 8.09 3.61
C ILE A 95 6.17 7.35 4.78
N LEU A 96 6.37 6.04 4.65
CA LEU A 96 7.01 5.23 5.69
C LEU A 96 8.44 5.67 5.97
N GLN A 97 9.09 6.39 5.05
CA GLN A 97 10.42 6.96 5.28
C GLN A 97 10.43 7.96 6.46
N LEU A 98 9.28 8.51 6.81
CA LEU A 98 9.13 9.45 7.92
C LEU A 98 8.84 8.76 9.26
N HIS A 99 8.63 7.44 9.26
CA HIS A 99 8.33 6.71 10.48
C HIS A 99 9.62 6.25 11.18
N PRO A 100 9.70 6.37 12.52
CA PRO A 100 10.93 6.07 13.25
C PRO A 100 11.24 4.58 13.43
N ASP A 101 10.26 3.69 13.21
CA ASP A 101 10.45 2.26 13.49
C ASP A 101 9.69 1.38 12.48
N VAL A 102 10.28 1.23 11.30
CA VAL A 102 9.74 0.38 10.23
C VAL A 102 10.71 -0.77 9.96
N THR A 103 10.20 -1.98 10.02
CA THR A 103 10.93 -3.18 9.61
C THR A 103 10.31 -3.70 8.31
N VAL A 104 11.14 -3.95 7.32
CA VAL A 104 10.70 -4.51 6.03
C VAL A 104 11.33 -5.88 5.86
N ILE A 105 10.48 -6.88 5.60
CA ILE A 105 10.92 -8.22 5.26
C ILE A 105 10.54 -8.46 3.79
N TYR A 106 11.56 -8.69 2.96
CA TYR A 106 11.37 -8.88 1.53
C TYR A 106 11.89 -10.25 1.10
N THR A 107 11.14 -10.94 0.26
CA THR A 107 11.56 -12.19 -0.38
C THR A 107 11.20 -12.16 -1.85
N GLU A 108 12.04 -12.76 -2.68
CA GLU A 108 11.83 -12.82 -4.13
C GLU A 108 10.96 -14.01 -4.57
N GLU A 109 10.59 -14.88 -3.67
CA GLU A 109 9.76 -16.06 -3.95
C GLU A 109 8.31 -15.75 -4.24
#